data_442d9afbf4d05253749090360cc8c20c
#
_entry.id   442d9afbf4d05253749090360cc8c20c
#
_cell.length_a   1.000
_cell.length_b   1.000
_cell.length_c   1.000
_cell.angle_alpha   90.00
_cell.angle_beta   90.00
_cell.angle_gamma   90.00
#
_symmetry.space_group_name_H-M   'P 1'
#
loop_
_entity.id
_entity.type
_entity.pdbx_description
1 polymer ?
#
loop_
_entity_poly.entity_id
_entity_poly.type
_entity_poly.pdbx_seq_one_letter_code
_entity_poly.pdbx_strand_id
1 'polypeptide(L)'
;MRTAIDTSVILDVITDDPTWGESSEEALERAYGLGALVIGECVLAEITPAFEPNDLETFLKDWRILYYPTSQTAAKRAGLMYEKYLGRSDQTKRVLPDFLIGAHALENADRLLARDRGYYRDYFKGLEVLEPKNT
;
A
#
# COMPACT_ATOMS: atom_id res chain seq x y z
N MET A 1 15.32 -5.95 -3.78
CA MET A 1 14.31 -5.76 -2.72
C MET A 1 12.98 -5.36 -3.34
N ARG A 2 11.89 -5.93 -2.87
CA ARG A 2 10.56 -5.69 -3.41
C ARG A 2 9.75 -4.88 -2.41
N THR A 3 9.15 -3.77 -2.83
CA THR A 3 8.36 -2.89 -1.96
C THR A 3 6.93 -2.82 -2.47
N ALA A 4 5.97 -3.19 -1.62
CA ALA A 4 4.56 -2.96 -1.89
C ALA A 4 4.22 -1.52 -1.53
N ILE A 5 3.24 -0.93 -2.23
CA ILE A 5 2.89 0.48 -2.04
C ILE A 5 1.43 0.58 -1.64
N ASP A 6 1.18 1.30 -0.55
CA ASP A 6 -0.17 1.60 -0.11
C ASP A 6 -0.80 2.68 -1.00
N THR A 7 -2.11 2.64 -1.13
CA THR A 7 -2.88 3.60 -1.93
C THR A 7 -2.56 5.04 -1.57
N SER A 8 -2.42 5.34 -0.28
CA SER A 8 -2.17 6.71 0.20
C SER A 8 -0.93 7.35 -0.43
N VAL A 9 0.14 6.56 -0.57
CA VAL A 9 1.39 7.08 -1.13
C VAL A 9 1.24 7.42 -2.60
N ILE A 10 0.59 6.55 -3.37
CA ILE A 10 0.37 6.80 -4.80
C ILE A 10 -0.53 8.02 -5.00
N LEU A 11 -1.62 8.11 -4.22
CA LEU A 11 -2.53 9.24 -4.33
C LEU A 11 -1.84 10.57 -3.96
N ASP A 12 -0.97 10.56 -2.96
CA ASP A 12 -0.19 11.76 -2.59
C ASP A 12 0.62 12.27 -3.77
N VAL A 13 1.25 11.38 -4.50
CA VAL A 13 2.09 11.74 -5.65
C VAL A 13 1.24 12.27 -6.81
N ILE A 14 0.14 11.57 -7.13
CA ILE A 14 -0.70 11.91 -8.28
C ILE A 14 -1.43 13.22 -8.07
N THR A 15 -1.96 13.45 -6.87
CA THR A 15 -2.72 14.66 -6.55
C THR A 15 -1.82 15.82 -6.11
N ASP A 16 -0.53 15.60 -6.03
CA ASP A 16 0.44 16.58 -5.52
C ASP A 16 -0.02 17.11 -4.17
N ASP A 17 -0.26 16.19 -3.24
CA ASP A 17 -0.79 16.51 -1.92
C ASP A 17 0.07 17.59 -1.24
N PRO A 18 -0.53 18.69 -0.76
CA PRO A 18 0.26 19.81 -0.21
C PRO A 18 1.05 19.44 1.04
N THR A 19 0.63 18.42 1.78
CA THR A 19 1.33 17.97 2.99
C THR A 19 2.30 16.83 2.71
N TRP A 20 1.85 15.83 1.95
CA TRP A 20 2.58 14.57 1.80
C TRP A 20 3.17 14.32 0.41
N GLY A 21 2.77 15.10 -0.61
CA GLY A 21 3.15 14.83 -2.00
C GLY A 21 4.65 14.70 -2.20
N GLU A 22 5.41 15.66 -1.70
CA GLU A 22 6.87 15.66 -1.89
C GLU A 22 7.54 14.50 -1.16
N SER A 23 7.18 14.27 0.11
CA SER A 23 7.80 13.20 0.90
C SER A 23 7.39 11.81 0.40
N SER A 24 6.15 11.66 -0.07
CA SER A 24 5.72 10.40 -0.68
C SER A 24 6.44 10.13 -1.99
N GLU A 25 6.64 11.15 -2.82
CA GLU A 25 7.39 10.98 -4.07
C GLU A 25 8.85 10.60 -3.80
N GLU A 26 9.49 11.25 -2.84
CA GLU A 26 10.87 10.91 -2.47
C GLU A 26 10.98 9.48 -1.95
N ALA A 27 10.01 9.05 -1.13
CA ALA A 27 9.99 7.69 -0.61
C ALA A 27 9.81 6.67 -1.74
N LEU A 28 8.93 6.98 -2.69
CA LEU A 28 8.68 6.13 -3.85
C LEU A 28 9.93 6.03 -4.73
N GLU A 29 10.62 7.14 -4.95
CA GLU A 29 11.88 7.16 -5.72
C GLU A 29 12.95 6.30 -5.05
N ARG A 30 13.09 6.39 -3.74
CA ARG A 30 14.05 5.58 -3.00
C ARG A 30 13.71 4.08 -3.11
N ALA A 31 12.45 3.72 -2.97
CA ALA A 31 12.02 2.33 -3.11
C ALA A 31 12.26 1.81 -4.53
N TYR A 32 11.98 2.64 -5.54
CA TYR A 32 12.25 2.30 -6.93
C TYR A 32 13.73 2.01 -7.16
N GLY A 33 14.60 2.81 -6.56
CA GLY A 33 16.06 2.62 -6.69
C GLY A 33 16.59 1.37 -6.01
N LEU A 34 15.82 0.80 -5.07
CA LEU A 34 16.24 -0.39 -4.32
C LEU A 34 15.68 -1.70 -4.89
N GLY A 35 14.76 -1.64 -5.81
CA GLY A 35 14.20 -2.84 -6.41
C GLY A 35 12.81 -2.64 -6.98
N ALA A 36 12.08 -3.75 -7.13
CA ALA A 36 10.76 -3.73 -7.76
C ALA A 36 9.69 -3.15 -6.82
N LEU A 37 8.71 -2.48 -7.44
CA LEU A 37 7.53 -1.99 -6.76
C LEU A 37 6.35 -2.88 -7.14
N VAL A 38 5.48 -3.22 -6.17
CA VAL A 38 4.34 -4.10 -6.43
C VAL A 38 3.07 -3.53 -5.81
N ILE A 39 1.93 -3.82 -6.47
CA ILE A 39 0.61 -3.51 -5.92
C ILE A 39 -0.32 -4.70 -6.16
N GLY A 40 -1.34 -4.80 -5.33
CA GLY A 40 -2.41 -5.77 -5.50
C GLY A 40 -3.67 -5.12 -6.07
N GLU A 41 -4.74 -5.90 -6.12
CA GLU A 41 -6.00 -5.44 -6.72
C GLU A 41 -6.66 -4.31 -5.95
N CYS A 42 -6.53 -4.29 -4.61
CA CYS A 42 -7.14 -3.23 -3.80
C CYS A 42 -6.53 -1.87 -4.13
N VAL A 43 -5.20 -1.80 -4.18
CA VAL A 43 -4.51 -0.55 -4.51
C VAL A 43 -4.83 -0.14 -5.94
N LEU A 44 -4.78 -1.08 -6.89
CA LEU A 44 -5.10 -0.77 -8.28
C LEU A 44 -6.52 -0.21 -8.41
N ALA A 45 -7.49 -0.85 -7.75
CA ALA A 45 -8.88 -0.38 -7.80
C ALA A 45 -9.02 1.01 -7.19
N GLU A 46 -8.34 1.26 -6.08
CA GLU A 46 -8.47 2.54 -5.38
C GLU A 46 -7.81 3.71 -6.12
N ILE A 47 -6.72 3.46 -6.84
CA ILE A 47 -6.03 4.53 -7.56
C ILE A 47 -6.61 4.80 -8.95
N THR A 48 -7.31 3.83 -9.54
CA THR A 48 -7.83 3.97 -10.92
C THR A 48 -8.66 5.22 -11.12
N PRO A 49 -9.62 5.59 -10.23
CA PRO A 49 -10.43 6.79 -10.45
C PRO A 49 -9.65 8.10 -10.41
N ALA A 50 -8.42 8.11 -9.91
CA ALA A 50 -7.61 9.32 -9.82
C ALA A 50 -6.88 9.66 -11.12
N PHE A 51 -6.95 8.77 -12.11
CA PHE A 51 -6.24 8.92 -13.39
C PHE A 51 -7.20 9.09 -14.55
N GLU A 52 -6.77 9.82 -15.58
CA GLU A 52 -7.39 9.74 -16.88
C GLU A 52 -7.06 8.39 -17.52
N PRO A 53 -7.85 7.91 -18.51
CA PRO A 53 -7.74 6.52 -18.99
C PRO A 53 -6.33 6.05 -19.38
N ASN A 54 -5.54 6.87 -20.02
CA ASN A 54 -4.21 6.45 -20.47
C ASN A 54 -3.11 6.76 -19.44
N ASP A 55 -3.40 7.60 -18.46
CA ASP A 55 -2.40 8.06 -17.51
C ASP A 55 -2.05 6.99 -16.49
N LEU A 56 -3.01 6.15 -16.12
CA LEU A 56 -2.74 5.04 -15.19
C LEU A 56 -1.70 4.08 -15.77
N GLU A 57 -1.88 3.68 -17.03
CA GLU A 57 -0.94 2.76 -17.66
C GLU A 57 0.45 3.38 -17.77
N THR A 58 0.54 4.66 -18.11
CA THR A 58 1.79 5.37 -18.17
C THR A 58 2.47 5.42 -16.81
N PHE A 59 1.71 5.72 -15.77
CA PHE A 59 2.23 5.77 -14.40
C PHE A 59 2.81 4.42 -13.97
N LEU A 60 2.06 3.35 -14.17
CA LEU A 60 2.50 2.01 -13.81
C LEU A 60 3.76 1.60 -14.56
N LYS A 61 3.82 1.95 -15.83
CA LYS A 61 4.97 1.65 -16.69
C LYS A 61 6.20 2.45 -16.28
N ASP A 62 6.05 3.76 -16.06
CA ASP A 62 7.16 4.65 -15.72
C ASP A 62 7.82 4.24 -14.40
N TRP A 63 7.02 3.86 -13.41
CA TRP A 63 7.52 3.43 -12.12
C TRP A 63 7.84 1.93 -12.10
N ARG A 64 7.58 1.22 -13.19
CA ARG A 64 7.77 -0.24 -13.31
C ARG A 64 7.06 -0.98 -12.19
N ILE A 65 5.84 -0.57 -11.91
CA ILE A 65 5.02 -1.19 -10.85
C ILE A 65 4.45 -2.50 -11.36
N LEU A 66 4.73 -3.58 -10.63
CA LEU A 66 4.23 -4.91 -10.96
C LEU A 66 2.89 -5.14 -10.27
N TYR A 67 2.01 -5.85 -10.94
CA TYR A 67 0.70 -6.18 -10.41
C TYR A 67 0.64 -7.65 -10.04
N TYR A 68 0.39 -7.95 -8.77
CA TYR A 68 0.17 -9.30 -8.26
C TYR A 68 -1.11 -9.34 -7.46
N PRO A 69 -2.16 -10.04 -7.92
CA PRO A 69 -3.40 -10.16 -7.14
C PRO A 69 -3.16 -10.86 -5.80
N THR A 70 -4.01 -10.56 -4.83
CA THR A 70 -3.97 -11.21 -3.54
C THR A 70 -4.29 -12.70 -3.69
N SER A 71 -3.46 -13.56 -3.11
CA SER A 71 -3.70 -15.00 -3.14
C SER A 71 -4.84 -15.38 -2.21
N GLN A 72 -5.36 -16.59 -2.37
CA GLN A 72 -6.38 -17.12 -1.47
C GLN A 72 -5.85 -17.15 -0.02
N THR A 73 -4.62 -17.56 0.18
CA THR A 73 -4.00 -17.61 1.51
C THR A 73 -3.93 -16.23 2.14
N ALA A 74 -3.47 -15.23 1.39
CA ALA A 74 -3.39 -13.85 1.89
C ALA A 74 -4.78 -13.28 2.17
N ALA A 75 -5.76 -13.59 1.32
CA ALA A 75 -7.13 -13.13 1.52
C ALA A 75 -7.72 -13.67 2.81
N LYS A 76 -7.48 -14.95 3.09
CA LYS A 76 -7.95 -15.58 4.35
C LYS A 76 -7.28 -14.94 5.56
N ARG A 77 -5.98 -14.68 5.46
CA ARG A 77 -5.25 -14.00 6.54
C ARG A 77 -5.81 -12.61 6.81
N ALA A 78 -6.09 -11.86 5.75
CA ALA A 78 -6.71 -10.54 5.87
C ALA A 78 -8.04 -10.61 6.60
N GLY A 79 -8.87 -11.60 6.26
CA GLY A 79 -10.16 -11.80 6.92
C GLY A 79 -10.02 -12.10 8.40
N LEU A 80 -9.07 -12.95 8.79
CA LEU A 80 -8.82 -13.26 10.19
C LEU A 80 -8.33 -12.04 10.98
N MET A 81 -7.47 -11.22 10.38
CA MET A 81 -7.00 -10.02 11.03
C MET A 81 -8.10 -8.97 11.16
N TYR A 82 -8.95 -8.87 10.15
CA TYR A 82 -10.11 -7.97 10.20
C TYR A 82 -11.09 -8.39 11.30
N GLU A 83 -11.34 -9.68 11.43
CA GLU A 83 -12.17 -10.21 12.51
C GLU A 83 -11.61 -9.82 13.88
N LYS A 84 -10.30 -9.95 14.05
CA LYS A 84 -9.62 -9.54 15.28
C LYS A 84 -9.81 -8.06 15.56
N TYR A 85 -9.67 -7.24 14.52
CA TYR A 85 -9.84 -5.80 14.63
C TYR A 85 -11.27 -5.45 15.05
N LEU A 86 -12.27 -6.06 14.42
CA LEU A 86 -13.68 -5.84 14.75
C LEU A 86 -14.03 -6.26 16.17
N GLY A 87 -13.30 -7.22 16.73
CA GLY A 87 -13.52 -7.67 18.11
C GLY A 87 -13.02 -6.71 19.18
N ARG A 88 -12.27 -5.67 18.78
CA ARG A 88 -11.83 -4.63 19.71
C ARG A 88 -12.89 -3.54 19.79
N SER A 89 -13.24 -3.10 21.00
CA SER A 89 -14.23 -2.06 21.18
C SER A 89 -13.81 -0.76 20.49
N ASP A 90 -14.77 -0.02 19.96
CA ASP A 90 -14.64 1.33 19.40
C ASP A 90 -13.76 1.49 18.14
N GLN A 91 -13.35 0.41 17.50
CA GLN A 91 -12.54 0.50 16.29
C GLN A 91 -13.44 0.51 15.04
N THR A 92 -13.57 1.66 14.42
CA THR A 92 -14.42 1.82 13.23
C THR A 92 -13.70 2.45 12.04
N LYS A 93 -12.42 2.80 12.18
CA LYS A 93 -11.68 3.56 11.17
C LYS A 93 -11.14 2.71 10.03
N ARG A 94 -10.95 1.41 10.24
CA ARG A 94 -10.34 0.55 9.24
C ARG A 94 -11.39 -0.28 8.53
N VAL A 95 -11.14 -0.55 7.27
CA VAL A 95 -12.03 -1.33 6.43
C VAL A 95 -11.26 -2.52 5.87
N LEU A 96 -11.98 -3.50 5.36
CA LEU A 96 -11.39 -4.74 4.86
C LEU A 96 -10.24 -4.52 3.84
N PRO A 97 -10.34 -3.57 2.89
CA PRO A 97 -9.23 -3.32 1.97
C PRO A 97 -7.89 -3.06 2.65
N ASP A 98 -7.88 -2.38 3.80
CA ASP A 98 -6.63 -2.13 4.53
C ASP A 98 -5.94 -3.43 4.93
N PHE A 99 -6.73 -4.42 5.35
CA PHE A 99 -6.21 -5.72 5.77
C PHE A 99 -5.74 -6.54 4.57
N LEU A 100 -6.41 -6.40 3.42
CA LEU A 100 -5.97 -7.04 2.18
C LEU A 100 -4.64 -6.46 1.71
N ILE A 101 -4.45 -5.16 1.81
CA ILE A 101 -3.19 -4.50 1.44
C ILE A 101 -2.05 -5.02 2.32
N GLY A 102 -2.27 -5.12 3.63
CA GLY A 102 -1.25 -5.62 4.56
C GLY A 102 -0.89 -7.06 4.30
N ALA A 103 -1.89 -7.93 4.14
CA ALA A 103 -1.66 -9.36 3.87
C ALA A 103 -0.97 -9.57 2.53
N HIS A 104 -1.37 -8.81 1.51
CA HIS A 104 -0.74 -8.86 0.20
C HIS A 104 0.75 -8.50 0.27
N ALA A 105 1.07 -7.41 0.99
CA ALA A 105 2.44 -6.95 1.14
C ALA A 105 3.30 -8.00 1.86
N LEU A 106 2.76 -8.59 2.92
CA LEU A 106 3.48 -9.60 3.69
C LEU A 106 3.83 -10.83 2.84
N GLU A 107 2.96 -11.20 1.90
CA GLU A 107 3.18 -12.35 1.04
C GLU A 107 4.06 -12.04 -0.16
N ASN A 108 3.92 -10.86 -0.75
CA ASN A 108 4.52 -10.56 -2.05
C ASN A 108 5.71 -9.62 -2.03
N ALA A 109 6.02 -9.02 -0.88
CA ALA A 109 7.06 -8.01 -0.80
C ALA A 109 7.92 -8.17 0.45
N ASP A 110 9.05 -7.50 0.43
CA ASP A 110 9.93 -7.43 1.59
C ASP A 110 9.45 -6.38 2.59
N ARG A 111 8.72 -5.38 2.10
CA ARG A 111 8.24 -4.28 2.94
C ARG A 111 7.08 -3.56 2.28
N LEU A 112 6.38 -2.76 3.07
CA LEU A 112 5.26 -1.93 2.62
C LEU A 112 5.59 -0.46 2.83
N LEU A 113 5.39 0.36 1.80
CA LEU A 113 5.50 1.80 1.89
C LEU A 113 4.10 2.38 2.12
N ALA A 114 3.87 2.94 3.30
CA ALA A 114 2.55 3.43 3.72
C ALA A 114 2.69 4.54 4.74
N ARG A 115 1.66 5.41 4.84
CA ARG A 115 1.66 6.49 5.84
C ARG A 115 1.21 6.04 7.22
N ASP A 116 0.62 4.88 7.36
CA ASP A 116 0.03 4.42 8.62
C ASP A 116 0.77 3.21 9.18
N ARG A 117 2.01 3.44 9.58
CA ARG A 117 2.91 2.40 10.03
C ARG A 117 2.41 1.63 11.26
N GLY A 118 1.86 2.36 12.25
CA GLY A 118 1.47 1.75 13.51
C GLY A 118 0.41 0.67 13.34
N TYR A 119 -0.60 0.95 12.53
CA TYR A 119 -1.67 0.00 12.24
C TYR A 119 -1.14 -1.28 11.59
N TYR A 120 -0.35 -1.14 10.53
CA TYR A 120 0.17 -2.33 9.84
C TYR A 120 1.07 -3.15 10.74
N ARG A 121 1.88 -2.49 11.56
CA ARG A 121 2.78 -3.18 12.50
C ARG A 121 2.01 -4.02 13.51
N ASP A 122 0.90 -3.50 14.01
CA ASP A 122 0.11 -4.18 15.04
C ASP A 122 -0.55 -5.45 14.53
N TYR A 123 -1.01 -5.46 13.28
CA TYR A 123 -1.76 -6.59 12.73
C TYR A 123 -0.93 -7.52 11.85
N PHE A 124 0.19 -7.05 11.31
CA PHE A 124 1.01 -7.86 10.41
C PHE A 124 2.44 -7.95 10.93
N LYS A 125 2.62 -8.78 11.96
CA LYS A 125 3.94 -9.02 12.53
C LYS A 125 4.87 -9.60 11.46
N GLY A 126 6.08 -9.09 11.41
CA GLY A 126 7.03 -9.48 10.39
C GLY A 126 6.99 -8.62 9.14
N LEU A 127 5.97 -7.78 8.99
CA LEU A 127 5.92 -6.83 7.89
C LEU A 127 6.73 -5.59 8.25
N GLU A 128 7.76 -5.30 7.46
CA GLU A 128 8.50 -4.06 7.59
C GLU A 128 7.70 -2.95 6.89
N VAL A 129 7.44 -1.86 7.60
CA VAL A 129 6.69 -0.73 7.03
C VAL A 129 7.56 0.50 7.00
N LEU A 130 7.68 1.09 5.81
CA LEU A 130 8.37 2.36 5.60
C LEU A 130 7.33 3.46 5.53
N GLU A 131 7.66 4.61 6.10
CA GLU A 131 6.80 5.78 6.07
C GLU A 131 7.47 6.91 5.32
N PRO A 132 6.73 7.64 4.45
CA PRO A 132 7.27 8.87 3.90
C PRO A 132 7.61 9.84 5.04
N LYS A 133 8.74 10.53 4.91
CA LYS A 133 9.14 11.49 5.94
C LYS A 133 8.55 12.84 5.62
N ASN A 134 7.68 13.32 6.50
CA ASN A 134 7.13 14.65 6.41
C ASN A 134 7.95 15.57 7.31
N THR A 135 8.84 16.31 6.68
CA THR A 135 9.70 17.26 7.41
C THR A 135 9.10 18.65 7.44
#